data_0443824744b25db2288233c7fbfd8a7d
#
_entry.id   0443824744b25db2288233c7fbfd8a7d
#
_cell.length_a   1.000
_cell.length_b   1.000
_cell.length_c   1.000
_cell.angle_alpha   90.00
_cell.angle_beta   90.00
_cell.angle_gamma   90.00
#
_symmetry.space_group_name_H-M   'P 1'
#
loop_
_entity.id
_entity.type
_entity.pdbx_description
1 polymer ?
#
loop_
_entity_poly.entity_id
_entity_poly.type
_entity_poly.pdbx_seq_one_letter_code
_entity_poly.pdbx_strand_id
1 'polypeptide(L)'
;MIELSKVLEAISISLHVSFVSTLFGFFLSLFFGYLIATQEFFFKKYIVSILGSLTSIPPVCAGLVVYLIISRSGPLGWMELLYTPSAMIIAQFIIIFPIMTTLIINYIEQEYPPLKEELLSYGASQRDILMLMIINQKGIYLTIVLIGFGRAISEYGAAAIVGGSIDHVTRNMTAMIALETAKGNIIVGVILGAILIFLSLLISFGINYFKQND
;
A
#
# COMPACT_ATOMS: atom_id res chain seq x y z
N MET A 1 22.87 21.04 -15.21
CA MET A 1 22.20 20.16 -16.19
C MET A 1 21.50 19.04 -15.40
N ILE A 2 20.21 18.85 -15.62
CA ILE A 2 19.47 17.75 -14.96
C ILE A 2 20.01 16.45 -15.55
N GLU A 3 20.59 15.59 -14.73
CA GLU A 3 20.93 14.24 -15.17
C GLU A 3 19.64 13.45 -15.34
N LEU A 4 19.14 13.36 -16.56
CA LEU A 4 17.91 12.66 -16.92
C LEU A 4 17.90 11.22 -16.39
N SER A 5 19.08 10.60 -16.35
CA SER A 5 19.28 9.26 -15.78
C SER A 5 18.81 9.16 -14.33
N LYS A 6 19.16 10.12 -13.47
CA LYS A 6 18.76 10.13 -12.05
C LYS A 6 17.26 10.31 -11.87
N VAL A 7 16.62 11.12 -12.72
CA VAL A 7 15.17 11.28 -12.72
C VAL A 7 14.49 9.96 -13.08
N LEU A 8 14.93 9.29 -14.14
CA LEU A 8 14.38 8.00 -14.56
C LEU A 8 14.60 6.90 -13.51
N GLU A 9 15.75 6.88 -12.87
CA GLU A 9 16.03 5.96 -11.76
C GLU A 9 15.09 6.20 -10.57
N ALA A 10 14.91 7.45 -10.16
CA ALA A 10 13.99 7.78 -9.06
C ALA A 10 12.54 7.37 -9.37
N ILE A 11 12.10 7.52 -10.63
CA ILE A 11 10.79 7.05 -11.09
C ILE A 11 10.73 5.52 -11.01
N SER A 12 11.76 4.84 -11.54
CA SER A 12 11.82 3.36 -11.53
C SER A 12 11.80 2.80 -10.11
N ILE A 13 12.60 3.36 -9.20
CA ILE A 13 12.63 2.95 -7.78
C ILE A 13 11.24 3.16 -7.13
N SER A 14 10.62 4.33 -7.35
CA SER A 14 9.28 4.60 -6.80
C SER A 14 8.24 3.60 -7.30
N LEU A 15 8.20 3.35 -8.60
CA LEU A 15 7.25 2.42 -9.21
C LEU A 15 7.50 0.99 -8.72
N HIS A 16 8.75 0.54 -8.70
CA HIS A 16 9.12 -0.81 -8.27
C HIS A 16 8.73 -1.05 -6.81
N VAL A 17 9.17 -0.16 -5.89
CA VAL A 17 8.92 -0.31 -4.46
C VAL A 17 7.42 -0.25 -4.16
N SER A 18 6.69 0.71 -4.76
CA SER A 18 5.26 0.86 -4.54
C SER A 18 4.45 -0.27 -5.16
N PHE A 19 4.84 -0.78 -6.32
CA PHE A 19 4.17 -1.91 -6.96
C PHE A 19 4.32 -3.19 -6.14
N VAL A 20 5.55 -3.53 -5.73
CA VAL A 20 5.82 -4.75 -4.96
C VAL A 20 5.14 -4.69 -3.59
N SER A 21 5.23 -3.55 -2.88
CA SER A 21 4.58 -3.39 -1.58
C SER A 21 3.06 -3.51 -1.68
N THR A 22 2.46 -2.93 -2.74
CA THR A 22 1.01 -2.99 -2.97
C THR A 22 0.55 -4.39 -3.32
N LEU A 23 1.27 -5.08 -4.21
CA LEU A 23 0.92 -6.44 -4.60
C LEU A 23 0.96 -7.40 -3.40
N PHE A 24 2.04 -7.36 -2.63
CA PHE A 24 2.19 -8.16 -1.43
C PHE A 24 1.15 -7.77 -0.36
N GLY A 25 0.94 -6.46 -0.17
CA GLY A 25 -0.08 -5.93 0.72
C GLY A 25 -1.48 -6.39 0.36
N PHE A 26 -1.83 -6.38 -0.93
CA PHE A 26 -3.15 -6.80 -1.40
C PHE A 26 -3.43 -8.28 -1.10
N PHE A 27 -2.53 -9.18 -1.44
CA PHE A 27 -2.75 -10.61 -1.20
C PHE A 27 -2.91 -10.94 0.29
N LEU A 28 -2.06 -10.35 1.14
CA LEU A 28 -2.20 -10.52 2.59
C LEU A 28 -3.47 -9.86 3.13
N SER A 29 -3.82 -8.66 2.65
CA SER A 29 -5.05 -7.98 3.04
C SER A 29 -6.29 -8.76 2.61
N LEU A 30 -6.27 -9.37 1.43
CA LEU A 30 -7.37 -10.23 0.98
C LEU A 30 -7.54 -11.45 1.88
N PHE A 31 -6.44 -12.12 2.22
CA PHE A 31 -6.46 -13.28 3.10
C PHE A 31 -6.97 -12.92 4.51
N PHE A 32 -6.34 -11.94 5.17
CA PHE A 32 -6.73 -11.56 6.53
C PHE A 32 -8.07 -10.84 6.59
N GLY A 33 -8.35 -9.96 5.62
CA GLY A 33 -9.62 -9.25 5.53
C GLY A 33 -10.79 -10.20 5.40
N TYR A 34 -10.65 -11.21 4.52
CA TYR A 34 -11.64 -12.26 4.40
C TYR A 34 -11.81 -13.06 5.69
N LEU A 35 -10.71 -13.53 6.28
CA LEU A 35 -10.74 -14.32 7.51
C LEU A 35 -11.44 -13.56 8.65
N ILE A 36 -11.12 -12.29 8.82
CA ILE A 36 -11.70 -11.45 9.87
C ILE A 36 -13.17 -11.16 9.60
N ALA A 37 -13.55 -10.85 8.35
CA ALA A 37 -14.91 -10.45 8.01
C ALA A 37 -15.91 -11.59 8.12
N THR A 38 -15.52 -12.82 7.71
CA THR A 38 -16.46 -13.95 7.63
C THR A 38 -16.57 -14.77 8.91
N GLN A 39 -15.65 -14.59 9.86
CA GLN A 39 -15.63 -15.35 11.11
C GLN A 39 -16.11 -14.50 12.28
N GLU A 40 -16.92 -15.10 13.16
CA GLU A 40 -17.31 -14.48 14.42
C GLU A 40 -16.43 -15.03 15.54
N PHE A 41 -15.65 -14.15 16.19
CA PHE A 41 -14.80 -14.49 17.32
C PHE A 41 -14.72 -13.33 18.32
N PHE A 42 -14.45 -13.65 19.58
CA PHE A 42 -14.54 -12.70 20.71
C PHE A 42 -13.72 -11.41 20.50
N PHE A 43 -12.55 -11.50 19.87
CA PHE A 43 -11.65 -10.34 19.68
C PHE A 43 -11.86 -9.60 18.34
N LYS A 44 -12.81 -10.00 17.48
CA LYS A 44 -13.06 -9.40 16.15
C LYS A 44 -13.14 -7.87 16.22
N LYS A 45 -14.03 -7.35 17.09
CA LYS A 45 -14.25 -5.91 17.25
C LYS A 45 -12.96 -5.15 17.60
N TYR A 46 -12.13 -5.73 18.45
CA TYR A 46 -10.86 -5.10 18.84
C TYR A 46 -9.85 -5.09 17.69
N ILE A 47 -9.74 -6.20 16.96
CA ILE A 47 -8.84 -6.29 15.79
C ILE A 47 -9.25 -5.29 14.71
N VAL A 48 -10.54 -5.22 14.37
CA VAL A 48 -11.05 -4.25 13.39
C VAL A 48 -10.80 -2.82 13.86
N SER A 49 -11.02 -2.52 15.14
CA SER A 49 -10.75 -1.20 15.71
C SER A 49 -9.25 -0.84 15.67
N ILE A 50 -8.37 -1.79 15.96
CA ILE A 50 -6.92 -1.59 15.87
C ILE A 50 -6.50 -1.35 14.41
N LEU A 51 -6.95 -2.16 13.47
CA LEU A 51 -6.68 -1.97 12.04
C LEU A 51 -7.16 -0.61 11.56
N GLY A 52 -8.37 -0.20 11.94
CA GLY A 52 -8.90 1.14 11.64
C GLY A 52 -8.03 2.26 12.21
N SER A 53 -7.56 2.13 13.44
CA SER A 53 -6.66 3.11 14.07
C SER A 53 -5.29 3.18 13.38
N LEU A 54 -4.78 2.02 12.94
CA LEU A 54 -3.50 1.93 12.22
C LEU A 54 -3.52 2.66 10.87
N THR A 55 -4.68 2.85 10.25
CA THR A 55 -4.79 3.63 8.99
C THR A 55 -4.37 5.09 9.15
N SER A 56 -4.43 5.62 10.37
CA SER A 56 -4.11 7.02 10.70
C SER A 56 -2.70 7.20 11.27
N ILE A 57 -1.88 6.14 11.35
CA ILE A 57 -0.51 6.25 11.87
C ILE A 57 0.32 7.19 10.97
N PRO A 58 1.04 8.16 11.58
CA PRO A 58 1.97 8.99 10.83
C PRO A 58 3.05 8.11 10.17
N PRO A 59 3.28 8.25 8.85
CA PRO A 59 4.22 7.40 8.13
C PRO A 59 5.64 7.43 8.68
N VAL A 60 6.08 8.59 9.16
CA VAL A 60 7.39 8.76 9.81
C VAL A 60 7.52 7.84 11.02
N CYS A 61 6.46 7.74 11.85
CA CYS A 61 6.45 6.85 13.01
C CYS A 61 6.53 5.37 12.58
N ALA A 62 5.77 4.98 11.54
CA ALA A 62 5.85 3.62 10.99
C ALA A 62 7.27 3.32 10.49
N GLY A 63 7.88 4.24 9.75
CA GLY A 63 9.27 4.11 9.27
C GLY A 63 10.26 3.98 10.41
N LEU A 64 10.09 4.74 11.51
CA LEU A 64 10.96 4.65 12.67
C LEU A 64 10.84 3.29 13.38
N VAL A 65 9.63 2.75 13.52
CA VAL A 65 9.42 1.41 14.10
C VAL A 65 10.11 0.36 13.24
N VAL A 66 9.94 0.40 11.91
CA VAL A 66 10.65 -0.51 11.00
C VAL A 66 12.15 -0.37 11.13
N TYR A 67 12.65 0.87 11.15
CA TYR A 67 14.08 1.16 11.36
C TYR A 67 14.62 0.50 12.63
N LEU A 68 13.93 0.65 13.76
CA LEU A 68 14.34 0.05 15.02
C LEU A 68 14.38 -1.49 14.97
N ILE A 69 13.47 -2.10 14.22
CA ILE A 69 13.40 -3.56 14.07
C ILE A 69 14.53 -4.10 13.18
N ILE A 70 14.82 -3.43 12.04
CA ILE A 70 15.78 -3.94 11.03
C ILE A 70 17.19 -3.32 11.15
N SER A 71 17.40 -2.36 12.06
CA SER A 71 18.73 -1.78 12.32
C SER A 71 19.68 -2.81 12.92
N ARG A 72 20.99 -2.58 12.82
CA ARG A 72 22.01 -3.52 13.36
C ARG A 72 21.83 -3.87 14.82
N SER A 73 21.28 -2.95 15.61
CA SER A 73 20.96 -3.16 17.03
C SER A 73 19.58 -3.76 17.25
N GLY A 74 18.77 -3.90 16.21
CA GLY A 74 17.41 -4.43 16.27
C GLY A 74 17.34 -5.95 16.15
N PRO A 75 16.16 -6.53 16.43
CA PRO A 75 15.97 -7.99 16.43
C PRO A 75 16.16 -8.64 15.06
N LEU A 76 15.95 -7.91 13.96
CA LEU A 76 16.15 -8.37 12.59
C LEU A 76 17.39 -7.76 11.92
N GLY A 77 18.32 -7.20 12.69
CA GLY A 77 19.55 -6.58 12.19
C GLY A 77 20.45 -7.53 11.39
N TRP A 78 20.37 -8.83 11.68
CA TRP A 78 21.10 -9.87 10.95
C TRP A 78 20.68 -10.02 9.47
N MET A 79 19.50 -9.50 9.08
CA MET A 79 19.03 -9.53 7.69
C MET A 79 19.68 -8.44 6.81
N GLU A 80 20.37 -7.47 7.40
CA GLU A 80 21.06 -6.35 6.71
C GLU A 80 20.18 -5.60 5.70
N LEU A 81 18.89 -5.45 6.01
CA LEU A 81 17.90 -4.85 5.10
C LEU A 81 17.94 -3.33 5.08
N LEU A 82 18.48 -2.69 6.12
CA LEU A 82 18.46 -1.22 6.24
C LEU A 82 19.18 -0.57 5.04
N TYR A 83 18.59 0.52 4.54
CA TYR A 83 19.07 1.25 3.38
C TYR A 83 19.01 0.48 2.05
N THR A 84 18.10 -0.47 1.95
CA THR A 84 17.82 -1.21 0.72
C THR A 84 16.39 -0.94 0.21
N PRO A 85 16.09 -1.21 -1.08
CA PRO A 85 14.72 -1.17 -1.58
C PRO A 85 13.76 -2.11 -0.83
N SER A 86 14.26 -3.24 -0.32
CA SER A 86 13.47 -4.18 0.48
C SER A 86 13.00 -3.57 1.80
N ALA A 87 13.81 -2.77 2.48
CA ALA A 87 13.38 -2.03 3.66
C ALA A 87 12.26 -1.03 3.36
N MET A 88 12.35 -0.35 2.20
CA MET A 88 11.32 0.58 1.75
C MET A 88 10.00 -0.16 1.45
N ILE A 89 10.06 -1.34 0.82
CA ILE A 89 8.89 -2.21 0.55
C ILE A 89 8.22 -2.59 1.87
N ILE A 90 8.99 -3.03 2.87
CA ILE A 90 8.46 -3.39 4.19
C ILE A 90 7.78 -2.20 4.87
N ALA A 91 8.41 -1.03 4.84
CA ALA A 91 7.86 0.17 5.45
C ALA A 91 6.56 0.63 4.77
N GLN A 92 6.53 0.62 3.44
CA GLN A 92 5.31 0.92 2.68
C GLN A 92 4.21 -0.12 2.94
N PHE A 93 4.57 -1.41 2.95
CA PHE A 93 3.62 -2.48 3.27
C PHE A 93 2.93 -2.26 4.62
N ILE A 94 3.67 -1.93 5.68
CA ILE A 94 3.10 -1.68 7.01
C ILE A 94 2.08 -0.53 7.00
N ILE A 95 2.28 0.48 6.16
CA ILE A 95 1.37 1.62 6.04
C ILE A 95 0.10 1.25 5.24
N ILE A 96 0.26 0.55 4.11
CA ILE A 96 -0.86 0.27 3.22
C ILE A 96 -1.69 -0.94 3.62
N PHE A 97 -1.09 -1.92 4.30
CA PHE A 97 -1.75 -3.16 4.73
C PHE A 97 -3.00 -2.92 5.57
N PRO A 98 -2.98 -2.11 6.67
CA PRO A 98 -4.18 -1.85 7.44
C PRO A 98 -5.26 -1.11 6.62
N ILE A 99 -4.88 -0.21 5.71
CA ILE A 99 -5.81 0.51 4.84
C ILE A 99 -6.55 -0.49 3.93
N MET A 100 -5.80 -1.32 3.21
CA MET A 100 -6.38 -2.30 2.28
C MET A 100 -7.21 -3.34 3.02
N THR A 101 -6.70 -3.83 4.17
CA THR A 101 -7.41 -4.83 4.99
C THR A 101 -8.74 -4.28 5.50
N THR A 102 -8.76 -3.04 6.01
CA THR A 102 -10.00 -2.41 6.49
C THR A 102 -11.01 -2.22 5.36
N LEU A 103 -10.57 -1.82 4.17
CA LEU A 103 -11.46 -1.70 3.00
C LEU A 103 -12.05 -3.04 2.60
N ILE A 104 -11.24 -4.11 2.60
CA ILE A 104 -11.72 -5.47 2.29
C ILE A 104 -12.69 -5.97 3.35
N ILE A 105 -12.41 -5.76 4.65
CA ILE A 105 -13.33 -6.14 5.74
C ILE A 105 -14.67 -5.45 5.55
N ASN A 106 -14.68 -4.13 5.40
CA ASN A 106 -15.91 -3.36 5.26
C ASN A 106 -16.74 -3.81 4.06
N TYR A 107 -16.09 -4.10 2.94
CA TYR A 107 -16.75 -4.59 1.76
C TYR A 107 -17.37 -5.98 1.99
N ILE A 108 -16.60 -6.92 2.54
CA ILE A 108 -17.06 -8.29 2.76
C ILE A 108 -18.18 -8.31 3.82
N GLU A 109 -18.10 -7.54 4.89
CA GLU A 109 -19.14 -7.47 5.92
C GLU A 109 -20.50 -6.96 5.39
N GLN A 110 -20.47 -6.13 4.33
CA GLN A 110 -21.70 -5.65 3.69
C GLN A 110 -22.28 -6.65 2.70
N GLU A 111 -21.46 -7.26 1.86
CA GLU A 111 -21.91 -8.06 0.72
C GLU A 111 -22.02 -9.58 1.02
N TYR A 112 -21.19 -10.09 1.94
CA TYR A 112 -21.15 -11.53 2.21
C TYR A 112 -22.41 -12.09 2.86
N PRO A 113 -23.05 -11.46 3.86
CA PRO A 113 -24.23 -12.03 4.51
C PRO A 113 -25.40 -12.26 3.55
N PRO A 114 -25.88 -11.28 2.77
CA PRO A 114 -26.98 -11.48 1.83
C PRO A 114 -26.65 -12.50 0.75
N LEU A 115 -25.44 -12.41 0.18
CA LEU A 115 -24.97 -13.34 -0.85
C LEU A 115 -24.89 -14.78 -0.33
N LYS A 116 -24.43 -14.95 0.91
CA LYS A 116 -24.37 -16.27 1.56
C LYS A 116 -25.74 -16.89 1.75
N GLU A 117 -26.72 -16.15 2.24
CA GLU A 117 -28.09 -16.64 2.43
C GLU A 117 -28.72 -17.08 1.10
N GLU A 118 -28.55 -16.26 0.06
CA GLU A 118 -29.04 -16.55 -1.28
C GLU A 118 -28.41 -17.81 -1.85
N LEU A 119 -27.08 -17.88 -1.91
CA LEU A 119 -26.36 -18.98 -2.54
C LEU A 119 -26.47 -20.31 -1.78
N LEU A 120 -26.58 -20.26 -0.43
CA LEU A 120 -26.87 -21.47 0.36
C LEU A 120 -28.24 -22.05 0.02
N SER A 121 -29.24 -21.23 -0.32
CA SER A 121 -30.56 -21.70 -0.75
C SER A 121 -30.52 -22.49 -2.05
N TYR A 122 -29.51 -22.22 -2.92
CA TYR A 122 -29.22 -22.96 -4.14
C TYR A 122 -28.27 -24.13 -3.94
N GLY A 123 -27.82 -24.43 -2.71
CA GLY A 123 -26.92 -25.55 -2.40
C GLY A 123 -25.45 -25.27 -2.66
N ALA A 124 -25.04 -24.01 -2.83
CA ALA A 124 -23.66 -23.65 -3.03
C ALA A 124 -22.82 -23.92 -1.78
N SER A 125 -21.57 -24.35 -1.96
CA SER A 125 -20.61 -24.48 -0.87
C SER A 125 -20.03 -23.13 -0.46
N GLN A 126 -19.44 -23.04 0.74
CA GLN A 126 -18.77 -21.80 1.19
C GLN A 126 -17.62 -21.39 0.25
N ARG A 127 -16.95 -22.34 -0.39
CA ARG A 127 -15.90 -22.05 -1.38
C ARG A 127 -16.47 -21.43 -2.65
N ASP A 128 -17.63 -21.88 -3.10
CA ASP A 128 -18.30 -21.33 -4.29
C ASP A 128 -18.75 -19.89 -4.04
N ILE A 129 -19.28 -19.60 -2.85
CA ILE A 129 -19.67 -18.24 -2.44
C ILE A 129 -18.47 -17.29 -2.48
N LEU A 130 -17.33 -17.74 -1.91
CA LEU A 130 -16.08 -16.99 -1.95
C LEU A 130 -15.57 -16.71 -3.35
N MET A 131 -15.53 -17.77 -4.15
CA MET A 131 -15.03 -17.67 -5.52
C MET A 131 -15.90 -16.71 -6.35
N LEU A 132 -17.21 -16.77 -6.17
CA LEU A 132 -18.15 -15.85 -6.80
C LEU A 132 -17.94 -14.40 -6.34
N MET A 133 -17.75 -14.16 -5.03
CA MET A 133 -17.44 -12.82 -4.53
C MET A 133 -16.18 -12.24 -5.18
N ILE A 134 -15.11 -13.03 -5.27
CA ILE A 134 -13.85 -12.56 -5.84
C ILE A 134 -13.98 -12.31 -7.35
N ILE A 135 -14.69 -13.17 -8.08
CA ILE A 135 -14.78 -13.09 -9.53
C ILE A 135 -15.75 -11.99 -9.98
N ASN A 136 -16.89 -11.85 -9.29
CA ASN A 136 -17.93 -10.92 -9.73
C ASN A 136 -17.62 -9.46 -9.36
N GLN A 137 -16.74 -9.22 -8.38
CA GLN A 137 -16.47 -7.88 -7.84
C GLN A 137 -15.03 -7.43 -8.10
N LYS A 138 -14.53 -7.73 -9.30
CA LYS A 138 -13.14 -7.38 -9.72
C LYS A 138 -12.86 -5.89 -9.63
N GLY A 139 -13.82 -5.03 -9.91
CA GLY A 139 -13.67 -3.59 -9.89
C GLY A 139 -13.38 -3.07 -8.48
N ILE A 140 -14.05 -3.61 -7.46
CA ILE A 140 -13.82 -3.21 -6.07
C ILE A 140 -12.40 -3.60 -5.62
N TYR A 141 -11.98 -4.85 -5.89
CA TYR A 141 -10.62 -5.28 -5.55
C TYR A 141 -9.56 -4.47 -6.29
N LEU A 142 -9.78 -4.15 -7.56
CA LEU A 142 -8.89 -3.29 -8.33
C LEU A 142 -8.86 -1.87 -7.76
N THR A 143 -10.01 -1.35 -7.33
CA THR A 143 -10.10 -0.05 -6.63
C THR A 143 -9.26 -0.05 -5.35
N ILE A 144 -9.33 -1.11 -4.53
CA ILE A 144 -8.53 -1.25 -3.31
C ILE A 144 -7.03 -1.30 -3.64
N VAL A 145 -6.63 -2.03 -4.68
CA VAL A 145 -5.24 -2.05 -5.17
C VAL A 145 -4.78 -0.65 -5.58
N LEU A 146 -5.59 0.08 -6.34
CA LEU A 146 -5.26 1.44 -6.78
C LEU A 146 -5.15 2.42 -5.60
N ILE A 147 -6.02 2.30 -4.58
CA ILE A 147 -5.92 3.10 -3.35
C ILE A 147 -4.61 2.79 -2.61
N GLY A 148 -4.27 1.51 -2.44
CA GLY A 148 -3.02 1.08 -1.82
C GLY A 148 -1.80 1.57 -2.58
N PHE A 149 -1.80 1.45 -3.91
CA PHE A 149 -0.71 1.91 -4.78
C PHE A 149 -0.55 3.44 -4.74
N GLY A 150 -1.65 4.18 -4.81
CA GLY A 150 -1.64 5.64 -4.72
C GLY A 150 -1.08 6.12 -3.37
N ARG A 151 -1.41 5.41 -2.29
CA ARG A 151 -0.85 5.70 -0.96
C ARG A 151 0.63 5.37 -0.89
N ALA A 152 1.06 4.22 -1.45
CA ALA A 152 2.45 3.80 -1.45
C ALA A 152 3.35 4.74 -2.27
N ILE A 153 2.94 5.10 -3.49
CA ILE A 153 3.79 5.91 -4.40
C ILE A 153 3.99 7.34 -3.91
N SER A 154 3.03 7.87 -3.14
CA SER A 154 3.10 9.21 -2.54
C SER A 154 3.89 9.24 -1.22
N GLU A 155 4.34 8.07 -0.72
CA GLU A 155 4.98 7.97 0.58
C GLU A 155 6.43 8.47 0.53
N TYR A 156 6.76 9.37 1.47
CA TYR A 156 8.10 9.92 1.65
C TYR A 156 8.71 9.54 3.01
N GLY A 157 7.98 9.79 4.10
CA GLY A 157 8.54 9.80 5.44
C GLY A 157 9.15 8.47 5.88
N ALA A 158 8.40 7.38 5.74
CA ALA A 158 8.88 6.04 6.08
C ALA A 158 10.00 5.59 5.14
N ALA A 159 9.81 5.80 3.82
CA ALA A 159 10.78 5.44 2.82
C ALA A 159 12.13 6.16 3.02
N ALA A 160 12.11 7.44 3.39
CA ALA A 160 13.31 8.22 3.67
C ALA A 160 14.08 7.70 4.89
N ILE A 161 13.36 7.32 5.98
CA ILE A 161 13.98 6.80 7.20
C ILE A 161 14.67 5.47 6.95
N VAL A 162 13.98 4.50 6.35
CA VAL A 162 14.54 3.14 6.19
C VAL A 162 15.42 3.00 4.95
N GLY A 163 15.19 3.83 3.92
CA GLY A 163 15.94 3.81 2.68
C GLY A 163 17.17 4.74 2.67
N GLY A 164 17.18 5.80 3.50
CA GLY A 164 18.30 6.75 3.58
C GLY A 164 18.51 7.62 2.34
N SER A 165 17.61 7.59 1.35
CA SER A 165 17.69 8.39 0.10
C SER A 165 19.07 8.30 -0.61
N ILE A 166 19.61 7.08 -0.71
CA ILE A 166 20.91 6.82 -1.32
C ILE A 166 20.77 6.89 -2.85
N ASP A 167 21.70 7.62 -3.49
CA ASP A 167 21.75 7.78 -4.96
C ASP A 167 21.85 6.40 -5.63
N HIS A 168 21.15 6.22 -6.73
CA HIS A 168 21.10 4.98 -7.52
C HIS A 168 20.51 3.73 -6.81
N VAL A 169 20.16 3.80 -5.51
CA VAL A 169 19.73 2.63 -4.72
C VAL A 169 18.34 2.80 -4.13
N THR A 170 18.12 3.86 -3.33
CA THR A 170 16.88 4.05 -2.55
C THR A 170 16.26 5.44 -2.71
N ARG A 171 16.86 6.30 -3.55
CA ARG A 171 16.29 7.63 -3.79
C ARG A 171 15.08 7.55 -4.69
N ASN A 172 13.88 7.50 -4.10
CA ASN A 172 12.62 7.54 -4.82
C ASN A 172 12.23 8.99 -5.23
N MET A 173 11.16 9.16 -6.01
CA MET A 173 10.71 10.48 -6.51
C MET A 173 10.46 11.47 -5.37
N THR A 174 9.74 11.06 -4.33
CA THR A 174 9.40 11.94 -3.19
C THR A 174 10.63 12.39 -2.42
N ALA A 175 11.62 11.51 -2.22
CA ALA A 175 12.89 11.85 -1.60
C ALA A 175 13.75 12.76 -2.50
N MET A 176 13.73 12.54 -3.81
CA MET A 176 14.43 13.40 -4.76
C MET A 176 13.83 14.81 -4.82
N ILE A 177 12.49 14.93 -4.80
CA ILE A 177 11.81 16.23 -4.70
C ILE A 177 12.28 16.99 -3.46
N ALA A 178 12.24 16.36 -2.29
CA ALA A 178 12.64 16.98 -1.03
C ALA A 178 14.13 17.41 -1.07
N LEU A 179 15.01 16.54 -1.55
CA LEU A 179 16.44 16.79 -1.62
C LEU A 179 16.79 17.93 -2.60
N GLU A 180 16.25 17.89 -3.82
CA GLU A 180 16.57 18.88 -4.84
C GLU A 180 15.97 20.25 -4.51
N THR A 181 14.79 20.30 -3.90
CA THR A 181 14.21 21.53 -3.38
C THR A 181 15.07 22.13 -2.27
N ALA A 182 15.58 21.30 -1.35
CA ALA A 182 16.46 21.74 -0.28
C ALA A 182 17.81 22.27 -0.80
N LYS A 183 18.29 21.77 -1.94
CA LYS A 183 19.50 22.27 -2.64
C LYS A 183 19.24 23.55 -3.45
N GLY A 184 17.98 23.99 -3.58
CA GLY A 184 17.61 25.13 -4.42
C GLY A 184 17.36 24.77 -5.90
N ASN A 185 17.41 23.50 -6.28
CA ASN A 185 17.12 23.01 -7.63
C ASN A 185 15.63 22.84 -7.86
N ILE A 186 14.85 23.90 -7.70
CA ILE A 186 13.39 23.90 -7.71
C ILE A 186 12.82 23.29 -9.01
N ILE A 187 13.48 23.49 -10.15
CA ILE A 187 13.02 22.99 -11.46
C ILE A 187 12.89 21.45 -11.45
N VAL A 188 13.88 20.74 -10.87
CA VAL A 188 13.84 19.26 -10.77
C VAL A 188 12.69 18.82 -9.85
N GLY A 189 12.52 19.48 -8.72
CA GLY A 189 11.41 19.24 -7.81
C GLY A 189 10.04 19.42 -8.47
N VAL A 190 9.87 20.48 -9.26
CA VAL A 190 8.64 20.78 -10.01
C VAL A 190 8.36 19.70 -11.07
N ILE A 191 9.36 19.28 -11.83
CA ILE A 191 9.21 18.23 -12.86
C ILE A 191 8.78 16.91 -12.22
N LEU A 192 9.46 16.46 -11.18
CA LEU A 192 9.09 15.23 -10.47
C LEU A 192 7.73 15.34 -9.78
N GLY A 193 7.42 16.50 -9.20
CA GLY A 193 6.11 16.78 -8.62
C GLY A 193 4.98 16.72 -9.65
N ALA A 194 5.19 17.28 -10.83
CA ALA A 194 4.23 17.19 -11.94
C ALA A 194 3.99 15.74 -12.39
N ILE A 195 5.06 14.93 -12.47
CA ILE A 195 4.95 13.49 -12.77
C ILE A 195 4.15 12.76 -11.68
N LEU A 196 4.41 13.01 -10.40
CA LEU A 196 3.65 12.42 -9.31
C LEU A 196 2.18 12.82 -9.33
N ILE A 197 1.87 14.10 -9.58
CA ILE A 197 0.49 14.59 -9.73
C ILE A 197 -0.19 13.88 -10.90
N PHE A 198 0.48 13.77 -12.04
CA PHE A 198 -0.06 13.07 -13.20
C PHE A 198 -0.36 11.59 -12.90
N LEU A 199 0.56 10.88 -12.26
CA LEU A 199 0.34 9.49 -11.83
C LEU A 199 -0.82 9.39 -10.84
N SER A 200 -0.92 10.29 -9.87
CA SER A 200 -2.03 10.32 -8.90
C SER A 200 -3.38 10.57 -9.57
N LEU A 201 -3.43 11.45 -10.59
CA LEU A 201 -4.64 11.67 -11.39
C LEU A 201 -5.03 10.43 -12.19
N LEU A 202 -4.07 9.73 -12.80
CA LEU A 202 -4.32 8.48 -13.51
C LEU A 202 -4.92 7.41 -12.58
N ILE A 203 -4.35 7.27 -11.37
CA ILE A 203 -4.85 6.36 -10.34
C ILE A 203 -6.28 6.74 -9.94
N SER A 204 -6.54 8.03 -9.65
CA SER A 204 -7.89 8.54 -9.29
C SER A 204 -8.91 8.32 -10.40
N PHE A 205 -8.51 8.50 -11.64
CA PHE A 205 -9.36 8.20 -12.81
C PHE A 205 -9.70 6.71 -12.88
N GLY A 206 -8.70 5.84 -12.67
CA GLY A 206 -8.90 4.40 -12.61
C GLY A 206 -9.89 4.00 -11.50
N ILE A 207 -9.73 4.55 -10.29
CA ILE A 207 -10.64 4.32 -9.15
C ILE A 207 -12.08 4.69 -9.52
N ASN A 208 -12.29 5.89 -10.07
CA ASN A 208 -13.62 6.36 -10.42
C ASN A 208 -14.25 5.53 -11.56
N TYR A 209 -13.45 5.13 -12.54
CA TYR A 209 -13.93 4.30 -13.66
C TYR A 209 -14.43 2.93 -13.19
N PHE A 210 -13.66 2.26 -12.34
CA PHE A 210 -14.06 0.94 -11.82
C PHE A 210 -15.21 1.03 -10.82
N LYS A 211 -15.28 2.07 -10.01
CA LYS A 211 -16.38 2.29 -9.07
C LYS A 211 -17.74 2.56 -9.75
N GLN A 212 -17.74 3.09 -10.96
CA GLN A 212 -18.99 3.38 -11.71
C GLN A 212 -19.49 2.17 -12.50
N ASN A 213 -18.65 1.17 -12.75
CA ASN A 213 -18.99 0.02 -13.59
C ASN A 213 -19.30 -1.25 -12.79
N ASP A 214 -19.23 -1.20 -11.45
CA ASP A 214 -19.73 -2.19 -10.50
C ASP A 214 -21.06 -1.74 -9.91
#